data_8fc7d8f4f05b5d9c19cc66a384c607ff
#
_entry.id   8fc7d8f4f05b5d9c19cc66a384c607ff
#
_cell.length_a   1.000
_cell.length_b   1.000
_cell.length_c   1.000
_cell.angle_alpha   90.00
_cell.angle_beta   90.00
_cell.angle_gamma   90.00
#
_symmetry.space_group_name_H-M   'P 1'
#
loop_
_entity.id
_entity.type
_entity.pdbx_description
1 polymer ?
#
loop_
_entity_poly.entity_id
_entity_poly.type
_entity_poly.pdbx_seq_one_letter_code
_entity_poly.pdbx_strand_id
1 'polypeptide(L)'
;KQFRTACPGWYNKRRLFSPIIYLLLLAILWLVFPLGDMLRPHMLKADETLQNSYQDKNRYVRTTFYDLRFTGYTSESHGQTRGYFYYTIRDKQCEIVLLSPNTCEEGLPTIDSLRVTGRIVQGQETYQTLLSNLSDDLDWTSDGINSQLNAYYFSEPAYHRYVTTFLFIVYFGTMIYSALYLLTCLLFIRFPVLSPPCQNLIIFGHPSQMLAEAEEELATLPQLATEDMFITEHYFIMTSPYGNAIIPIHEILWIYKYSTLHKFLWYHFNISYTMHIIGNKHLYVH
;
A
#
# COMPACT_ATOMS: atom_id res chain seq x y z
N LYS A 1 -30.49 14.57 22.29
CA LYS A 1 -29.14 14.64 21.65
C LYS A 1 -28.65 13.29 21.11
N GLN A 2 -29.15 12.14 21.59
CA GLN A 2 -28.78 10.79 21.11
C GLN A 2 -29.40 10.38 19.76
N PHE A 3 -30.55 10.96 19.39
CA PHE A 3 -31.34 10.53 18.23
C PHE A 3 -30.87 11.06 16.86
N ARG A 4 -30.14 12.18 16.84
CA ARG A 4 -29.49 12.64 15.59
C ARG A 4 -28.38 11.73 15.07
N THR A 5 -28.04 10.68 15.83
CA THR A 5 -26.94 9.76 15.52
C THR A 5 -27.37 8.48 14.83
N ALA A 6 -28.66 8.15 14.82
CA ALA A 6 -29.22 6.96 14.16
C ALA A 6 -29.43 7.14 12.64
N CYS A 7 -29.33 8.37 12.14
CA CYS A 7 -29.50 8.68 10.74
C CYS A 7 -28.32 8.20 9.86
N PRO A 8 -28.56 7.97 8.56
CA PRO A 8 -27.54 7.57 7.58
C PRO A 8 -26.24 8.39 7.65
N GLY A 9 -26.34 9.66 8.09
CA GLY A 9 -25.21 10.55 8.27
C GLY A 9 -24.19 10.10 9.33
N TRP A 10 -24.63 9.47 10.43
CA TRP A 10 -23.71 8.98 11.47
C TRP A 10 -22.97 7.72 11.04
N TYR A 11 -23.65 6.80 10.41
CA TYR A 11 -23.04 5.59 9.83
C TYR A 11 -21.95 5.94 8.82
N ASN A 12 -22.24 6.87 7.92
CA ASN A 12 -21.26 7.35 6.95
C ASN A 12 -20.10 8.11 7.60
N LYS A 13 -20.34 8.87 8.69
CA LYS A 13 -19.27 9.52 9.47
C LYS A 13 -18.32 8.53 10.12
N ARG A 14 -18.83 7.42 10.65
CA ARG A 14 -17.99 6.37 11.24
C ARG A 14 -17.10 5.70 10.19
N ARG A 15 -17.60 5.51 8.98
CA ARG A 15 -16.82 4.97 7.86
C ARG A 15 -15.72 5.89 7.35
N LEU A 16 -15.80 7.18 7.62
CA LEU A 16 -14.74 8.15 7.29
C LEU A 16 -13.41 7.87 7.99
N PHE A 17 -13.43 7.30 9.19
CA PHE A 17 -12.20 7.04 9.94
C PHE A 17 -11.29 6.06 9.22
N SER A 18 -11.83 5.03 8.59
CA SER A 18 -11.04 4.02 7.89
C SER A 18 -10.17 4.61 6.77
N PRO A 19 -10.72 5.29 5.76
CA PRO A 19 -9.90 5.85 4.67
C PRO A 19 -8.96 6.95 5.14
N ILE A 20 -9.34 7.73 6.17
CA ILE A 20 -8.45 8.76 6.74
C ILE A 20 -7.23 8.10 7.39
N ILE A 21 -7.44 7.05 8.20
CA ILE A 21 -6.33 6.32 8.83
C ILE A 21 -5.43 5.70 7.76
N TYR A 22 -5.98 5.09 6.71
CA TYR A 22 -5.19 4.54 5.62
C TYR A 22 -4.36 5.60 4.89
N LEU A 23 -4.95 6.75 4.56
CA LEU A 23 -4.22 7.84 3.91
C LEU A 23 -3.12 8.40 4.81
N LEU A 24 -3.38 8.49 6.12
CA LEU A 24 -2.39 8.93 7.10
C LEU A 24 -1.23 7.92 7.20
N LEU A 25 -1.53 6.63 7.24
CA LEU A 25 -0.51 5.57 7.23
C LEU A 25 0.33 5.61 5.96
N LEU A 26 -0.28 5.80 4.79
CA LEU A 26 0.43 5.96 3.53
C LEU A 26 1.32 7.21 3.53
N ALA A 27 0.85 8.33 4.11
CA ALA A 27 1.66 9.53 4.26
C ALA A 27 2.87 9.32 5.19
N ILE A 28 2.66 8.63 6.32
CA ILE A 28 3.76 8.25 7.23
C ILE A 28 4.76 7.35 6.52
N LEU A 29 4.27 6.34 5.79
CA LEU A 29 5.12 5.43 5.01
C LEU A 29 5.98 6.21 4.01
N TRP A 30 5.41 7.21 3.32
CA TRP A 30 6.14 8.07 2.39
C TRP A 30 7.24 8.89 3.06
N LEU A 31 7.00 9.36 4.30
CA LEU A 31 7.96 10.16 5.05
C LEU A 31 9.09 9.31 5.67
N VAL A 32 8.76 8.10 6.13
CA VAL A 32 9.72 7.21 6.80
C VAL A 32 10.63 6.50 5.79
N PHE A 33 10.08 6.07 4.67
CA PHE A 33 10.84 5.36 3.64
C PHE A 33 11.24 6.32 2.50
N PRO A 34 12.42 6.14 1.91
CA PRO A 34 12.91 6.98 0.80
C PRO A 34 12.22 6.62 -0.52
N LEU A 35 10.87 6.60 -0.52
CA LEU A 35 10.08 6.22 -1.69
C LEU A 35 10.24 7.23 -2.83
N GLY A 36 10.43 8.51 -2.49
CA GLY A 36 10.69 9.54 -3.48
C GLY A 36 11.96 9.30 -4.28
N ASP A 37 13.05 8.93 -3.59
CA ASP A 37 14.35 8.66 -4.21
C ASP A 37 14.32 7.35 -5.02
N MET A 38 13.57 6.36 -4.57
CA MET A 38 13.35 5.12 -5.34
C MET A 38 12.56 5.38 -6.63
N LEU A 39 11.56 6.26 -6.59
CA LEU A 39 10.73 6.61 -7.76
C LEU A 39 11.50 7.47 -8.76
N ARG A 40 12.30 8.41 -8.26
CA ARG A 40 13.11 9.34 -9.05
C ARG A 40 14.55 9.26 -8.61
N PRO A 41 15.30 8.22 -9.06
CA PRO A 41 16.71 8.08 -8.74
C PRO A 41 17.49 9.34 -9.16
N HIS A 42 18.37 9.79 -8.29
CA HIS A 42 19.24 10.93 -8.55
C HIS A 42 20.12 10.65 -9.77
N MET A 43 20.23 11.60 -10.67
CA MET A 43 21.13 11.52 -11.83
C MET A 43 22.53 11.91 -11.39
N LEU A 44 23.43 10.92 -11.25
CA LEU A 44 24.80 11.18 -10.89
C LEU A 44 25.53 11.88 -12.06
N LYS A 45 26.09 13.05 -11.78
CA LYS A 45 26.87 13.81 -12.75
C LYS A 45 28.26 13.22 -12.92
N ALA A 46 28.95 13.61 -14.01
CA ALA A 46 30.29 13.08 -14.29
C ALA A 46 31.34 13.50 -13.24
N ASP A 47 31.13 14.66 -12.60
CA ASP A 47 31.98 15.23 -11.55
C ASP A 47 31.60 14.80 -10.12
N GLU A 48 30.55 13.99 -9.95
CA GLU A 48 30.05 13.55 -8.66
C GLU A 48 30.49 12.13 -8.37
N THR A 49 31.11 11.91 -7.23
CA THR A 49 31.54 10.56 -6.79
C THR A 49 30.40 9.83 -6.05
N LEU A 50 30.48 8.48 -6.01
CA LEU A 50 29.54 7.65 -5.27
C LEU A 50 29.51 8.02 -3.76
N GLN A 51 30.67 8.39 -3.20
CA GLN A 51 30.80 8.77 -1.80
C GLN A 51 30.05 10.07 -1.51
N ASN A 52 30.21 11.11 -2.34
CA ASN A 52 29.52 12.38 -2.15
C ASN A 52 28.01 12.20 -2.24
N SER A 53 27.55 11.48 -3.27
CA SER A 53 26.13 11.19 -3.45
C SER A 53 25.53 10.43 -2.25
N TYR A 54 26.26 9.48 -1.66
CA TYR A 54 25.81 8.77 -0.47
C TYR A 54 25.73 9.68 0.78
N GLN A 55 26.71 10.59 0.97
CA GLN A 55 26.71 11.56 2.07
C GLN A 55 25.56 12.53 1.97
N ASP A 56 25.18 12.92 0.75
CA ASP A 56 24.01 13.76 0.45
C ASP A 56 22.67 12.99 0.55
N LYS A 57 22.70 11.76 1.08
CA LYS A 57 21.54 10.86 1.25
C LYS A 57 20.93 10.35 -0.06
N ASN A 58 21.51 10.63 -1.22
CA ASN A 58 21.07 10.13 -2.53
C ASN A 58 21.53 8.67 -2.71
N ARG A 59 20.83 7.74 -2.11
CA ARG A 59 21.20 6.30 -2.14
C ARG A 59 20.82 5.62 -3.44
N TYR A 60 19.79 6.11 -4.13
CA TYR A 60 19.31 5.56 -5.39
C TYR A 60 19.73 6.46 -6.52
N VAL A 61 20.60 5.97 -7.39
CA VAL A 61 21.22 6.76 -8.43
C VAL A 61 21.07 6.12 -9.80
N ARG A 62 21.01 6.97 -10.81
CA ARG A 62 21.10 6.58 -12.22
C ARG A 62 22.32 7.24 -12.81
N THR A 63 23.21 6.43 -13.37
CA THR A 63 24.44 6.94 -13.96
C THR A 63 24.81 6.17 -15.22
N THR A 64 25.72 6.72 -16.00
CA THR A 64 26.37 6.02 -17.11
C THR A 64 27.80 5.80 -16.70
N PHE A 65 28.20 4.53 -16.66
CA PHE A 65 29.57 4.13 -16.45
C PHE A 65 30.23 3.93 -17.81
N TYR A 66 31.54 4.23 -17.87
CA TYR A 66 32.37 4.08 -19.06
C TYR A 66 33.55 3.18 -18.72
N ASP A 67 34.03 2.44 -19.71
CA ASP A 67 35.19 1.56 -19.60
C ASP A 67 35.15 0.63 -18.38
N LEU A 68 33.99 -0.07 -18.22
CA LEU A 68 33.81 -1.06 -17.18
C LEU A 68 34.62 -2.29 -17.50
N ARG A 69 35.43 -2.75 -16.55
CA ARG A 69 36.28 -3.96 -16.70
C ARG A 69 35.87 -4.99 -15.67
N PHE A 70 35.75 -6.21 -16.12
CA PHE A 70 35.38 -7.34 -15.23
C PHE A 70 36.51 -7.65 -14.26
N THR A 71 36.17 -7.78 -12.98
CA THR A 71 37.15 -8.13 -11.92
C THR A 71 37.47 -9.62 -11.83
N GLY A 72 36.71 -10.48 -12.52
CA GLY A 72 36.78 -11.92 -12.35
C GLY A 72 35.92 -12.48 -11.20
N TYR A 73 35.30 -11.59 -10.39
CA TYR A 73 34.51 -11.98 -9.22
C TYR A 73 33.04 -11.88 -9.48
N THR A 74 32.29 -12.85 -8.93
CA THR A 74 30.82 -12.89 -8.97
C THR A 74 30.25 -12.80 -7.56
N SER A 75 29.06 -12.18 -7.45
CA SER A 75 28.29 -12.18 -6.21
C SER A 75 27.24 -13.28 -6.27
N GLU A 76 27.26 -14.20 -5.32
CA GLU A 76 26.28 -15.28 -5.21
C GLU A 76 25.48 -15.16 -3.92
N SER A 77 24.24 -15.60 -3.97
CA SER A 77 23.38 -15.73 -2.81
C SER A 77 22.42 -16.90 -2.98
N HIS A 78 22.40 -17.80 -2.01
CA HIS A 78 21.59 -19.01 -2.03
C HIS A 78 21.81 -19.88 -3.28
N GLY A 79 23.07 -19.97 -3.76
CA GLY A 79 23.43 -20.75 -4.94
C GLY A 79 23.00 -20.15 -6.27
N GLN A 80 22.58 -18.88 -6.29
CA GLN A 80 22.25 -18.15 -7.50
C GLN A 80 23.17 -16.95 -7.66
N THR A 81 23.68 -16.73 -8.88
CA THR A 81 24.48 -15.56 -9.23
C THR A 81 23.61 -14.31 -9.14
N ARG A 82 23.96 -13.40 -8.25
CA ARG A 82 23.32 -12.10 -8.09
C ARG A 82 23.85 -11.05 -9.06
N GLY A 83 25.11 -11.15 -9.41
CA GLY A 83 25.72 -10.20 -10.32
C GLY A 83 27.23 -10.40 -10.45
N TYR A 84 27.80 -9.60 -11.33
CA TYR A 84 29.20 -9.60 -11.71
C TYR A 84 29.83 -8.30 -11.26
N PHE A 85 31.01 -8.38 -10.62
CA PHE A 85 31.72 -7.19 -10.17
C PHE A 85 32.60 -6.66 -11.31
N TYR A 86 32.35 -5.38 -11.59
CA TYR A 86 33.17 -4.60 -12.53
C TYR A 86 33.83 -3.44 -11.78
N TYR A 87 34.88 -2.89 -12.35
CA TYR A 87 35.47 -1.65 -11.89
C TYR A 87 35.56 -0.66 -13.03
N THR A 88 35.52 0.62 -12.67
CA THR A 88 35.78 1.75 -13.57
C THR A 88 36.61 2.78 -12.83
N ILE A 89 37.34 3.62 -13.58
CA ILE A 89 38.11 4.72 -13.01
C ILE A 89 37.40 6.02 -13.33
N ARG A 90 36.97 6.72 -12.28
CA ARG A 90 36.37 8.05 -12.38
C ARG A 90 37.16 9.00 -11.48
N ASP A 91 37.58 10.15 -12.01
CA ASP A 91 38.34 11.17 -11.29
C ASP A 91 39.53 10.63 -10.48
N LYS A 92 40.30 9.71 -11.07
CA LYS A 92 41.45 9.01 -10.45
C LYS A 92 41.04 8.10 -9.27
N GLN A 93 39.78 7.86 -9.03
CA GLN A 93 39.32 6.89 -8.06
C GLN A 93 38.75 5.67 -8.77
N CYS A 94 39.01 4.51 -8.21
CA CYS A 94 38.45 3.26 -8.69
C CYS A 94 37.09 3.04 -8.02
N GLU A 95 36.04 2.91 -8.83
CA GLU A 95 34.68 2.62 -8.37
C GLU A 95 34.31 1.19 -8.73
N ILE A 96 33.80 0.45 -7.76
CA ILE A 96 33.29 -0.92 -7.95
C ILE A 96 31.82 -0.87 -8.26
N VAL A 97 31.43 -1.65 -9.28
CA VAL A 97 30.06 -1.71 -9.80
C VAL A 97 29.62 -3.17 -9.85
N LEU A 98 28.53 -3.50 -9.16
CA LEU A 98 27.89 -4.81 -9.25
C LEU A 98 26.76 -4.72 -10.25
N LEU A 99 26.87 -5.42 -11.37
CA LEU A 99 25.87 -5.49 -12.43
C LEU A 99 25.04 -6.76 -12.33
N SER A 100 23.76 -6.66 -12.66
CA SER A 100 22.84 -7.79 -12.72
C SER A 100 23.16 -8.72 -13.89
N PRO A 101 22.97 -10.05 -13.77
CA PRO A 101 23.11 -10.99 -14.88
C PRO A 101 22.18 -10.68 -16.08
N ASN A 102 21.08 -9.97 -15.85
CA ASN A 102 20.16 -9.53 -16.91
C ASN A 102 20.68 -8.33 -17.71
N THR A 103 21.66 -7.61 -17.18
CA THR A 103 22.19 -6.37 -17.79
C THR A 103 23.48 -6.59 -18.52
N CYS A 104 24.29 -7.55 -18.04
CA CYS A 104 25.53 -7.96 -18.71
C CYS A 104 25.53 -9.47 -18.90
N GLU A 105 26.02 -9.90 -20.06
CA GLU A 105 26.26 -11.31 -20.33
C GLU A 105 27.45 -11.79 -19.49
N GLU A 106 27.42 -13.07 -19.11
CA GLU A 106 28.47 -13.68 -18.33
C GLU A 106 29.82 -13.60 -19.05
N GLY A 107 30.82 -13.09 -18.35
CA GLY A 107 32.19 -13.11 -18.85
C GLY A 107 32.56 -12.05 -19.86
N LEU A 108 31.75 -11.02 -20.07
CA LEU A 108 32.18 -9.88 -20.87
C LEU A 108 33.35 -9.18 -20.19
N PRO A 109 34.56 -9.16 -20.80
CA PRO A 109 35.78 -8.64 -20.15
C PRO A 109 35.72 -7.11 -20.01
N THR A 110 35.07 -6.43 -20.97
CA THR A 110 34.93 -4.96 -21.00
C THR A 110 33.60 -4.53 -21.53
N ILE A 111 33.06 -3.42 -20.98
CA ILE A 111 31.85 -2.76 -21.46
C ILE A 111 32.18 -1.29 -21.67
N ASP A 112 32.10 -0.81 -22.90
CA ASP A 112 32.50 0.56 -23.28
C ASP A 112 31.67 1.64 -22.58
N SER A 113 30.34 1.46 -22.57
CA SER A 113 29.43 2.37 -21.86
C SER A 113 28.16 1.66 -21.47
N LEU A 114 27.68 1.90 -20.25
CA LEU A 114 26.45 1.29 -19.75
C LEU A 114 25.70 2.26 -18.86
N ARG A 115 24.43 2.53 -19.21
CA ARG A 115 23.54 3.33 -18.39
C ARG A 115 22.69 2.44 -17.50
N VAL A 116 22.89 2.55 -16.20
CA VAL A 116 22.22 1.72 -15.20
C VAL A 116 21.62 2.56 -14.08
N THR A 117 20.61 1.96 -13.42
CA THR A 117 20.01 2.48 -12.20
C THR A 117 20.27 1.49 -11.09
N GLY A 118 20.78 1.95 -9.97
CA GLY A 118 21.12 1.09 -8.85
C GLY A 118 21.12 1.82 -7.52
N ARG A 119 21.58 1.14 -6.51
CA ARG A 119 21.72 1.67 -5.16
C ARG A 119 23.17 1.75 -4.77
N ILE A 120 23.57 2.85 -4.15
CA ILE A 120 24.89 2.95 -3.51
C ILE A 120 24.82 2.21 -2.17
N VAL A 121 25.73 1.26 -2.00
CA VAL A 121 25.80 0.40 -0.84
C VAL A 121 27.14 0.62 -0.14
N GLN A 122 27.10 0.73 1.19
CA GLN A 122 28.32 0.77 1.98
C GLN A 122 28.92 -0.64 2.05
N GLY A 123 30.20 -0.74 1.82
CA GLY A 123 30.92 -2.02 1.83
C GLY A 123 30.81 -2.74 3.16
N GLN A 124 30.28 -3.96 3.13
CA GLN A 124 30.22 -4.91 4.24
C GLN A 124 31.37 -5.91 4.14
N GLU A 125 31.43 -6.89 5.04
CA GLU A 125 32.50 -7.93 5.08
C GLU A 125 32.76 -8.57 3.71
N THR A 126 31.70 -8.91 2.96
CA THR A 126 31.83 -9.49 1.61
C THR A 126 32.59 -8.57 0.64
N TYR A 127 32.39 -7.27 0.76
CA TYR A 127 33.06 -6.27 -0.06
C TYR A 127 34.54 -6.14 0.35
N GLN A 128 34.84 -6.19 1.64
CA GLN A 128 36.22 -6.19 2.16
C GLN A 128 36.95 -7.43 1.73
N THR A 129 36.30 -8.60 1.72
CA THR A 129 36.88 -9.85 1.21
C THR A 129 37.19 -9.75 -0.30
N LEU A 130 36.27 -9.15 -1.08
CA LEU A 130 36.52 -8.87 -2.50
C LEU A 130 37.75 -7.99 -2.68
N LEU A 131 37.88 -6.93 -1.90
CA LEU A 131 39.03 -6.02 -1.99
C LEU A 131 40.35 -6.69 -1.60
N SER A 132 40.33 -7.53 -0.57
CA SER A 132 41.55 -8.28 -0.19
C SER A 132 41.97 -9.27 -1.28
N ASN A 133 41.00 -10.00 -1.86
CA ASN A 133 41.32 -10.94 -2.94
C ASN A 133 41.83 -10.20 -4.21
N LEU A 134 41.23 -9.05 -4.51
CA LEU A 134 41.63 -8.21 -5.64
C LEU A 134 43.05 -7.64 -5.41
N SER A 135 43.43 -7.35 -4.14
CA SER A 135 44.77 -6.90 -3.81
C SER A 135 45.82 -8.00 -4.04
N ASP A 136 45.46 -9.21 -3.64
CA ASP A 136 46.34 -10.36 -3.82
C ASP A 136 46.55 -10.71 -5.31
N ASP A 137 45.50 -10.67 -6.10
CA ASP A 137 45.53 -10.95 -7.53
C ASP A 137 46.31 -9.89 -8.35
N LEU A 138 46.32 -8.64 -7.87
CA LEU A 138 46.96 -7.52 -8.55
C LEU A 138 48.38 -7.21 -7.99
N ASP A 139 48.89 -8.00 -7.02
CA ASP A 139 50.12 -7.72 -6.29
C ASP A 139 50.17 -6.32 -5.68
N TRP A 140 49.00 -5.77 -5.29
CA TRP A 140 48.90 -4.46 -4.69
C TRP A 140 48.94 -4.57 -3.15
N THR A 141 49.51 -3.55 -2.51
CA THR A 141 49.42 -3.48 -1.05
C THR A 141 47.97 -3.12 -0.66
N SER A 142 47.49 -3.77 0.41
CA SER A 142 46.15 -3.50 0.96
C SER A 142 45.90 -2.00 1.25
N ASP A 143 46.92 -1.27 1.68
CA ASP A 143 46.86 0.17 1.89
C ASP A 143 46.74 0.96 0.57
N GLY A 144 47.38 0.46 -0.51
CA GLY A 144 47.27 1.06 -1.83
C GLY A 144 45.85 0.94 -2.41
N ILE A 145 45.21 -0.22 -2.23
CA ILE A 145 43.83 -0.44 -2.66
C ILE A 145 42.87 0.40 -1.85
N ASN A 146 42.94 0.39 -0.51
CA ASN A 146 42.06 1.16 0.37
C ASN A 146 42.20 2.67 0.14
N SER A 147 43.33 3.16 -0.34
CA SER A 147 43.51 4.57 -0.69
C SER A 147 42.86 4.97 -2.04
N GLN A 148 42.69 4.00 -2.94
CA GLN A 148 42.19 4.21 -4.31
C GLN A 148 40.72 3.80 -4.47
N LEU A 149 40.20 2.92 -3.59
CA LEU A 149 38.83 2.42 -3.62
C LEU A 149 37.97 3.06 -2.54
N ASN A 150 36.79 3.46 -2.94
CA ASN A 150 35.81 4.00 -2.00
C ASN A 150 35.22 2.91 -1.10
N ALA A 151 34.88 3.27 0.13
CA ALA A 151 34.12 2.41 1.05
C ALA A 151 32.69 2.09 0.54
N TYR A 152 32.30 2.66 -0.58
CA TYR A 152 30.97 2.53 -1.19
C TYR A 152 31.11 1.94 -2.60
N TYR A 153 30.16 1.07 -2.96
CA TYR A 153 30.06 0.54 -4.30
C TYR A 153 28.65 0.68 -4.86
N PHE A 154 28.54 0.69 -6.17
CA PHE A 154 27.26 0.73 -6.85
C PHE A 154 26.73 -0.69 -7.03
N SER A 155 25.44 -0.92 -6.71
CA SER A 155 24.78 -2.20 -6.88
C SER A 155 23.48 -2.06 -7.64
N GLU A 156 23.42 -2.59 -8.85
CA GLU A 156 22.21 -2.67 -9.65
C GLU A 156 21.21 -3.68 -9.05
N PRO A 157 21.62 -4.92 -8.62
CA PRO A 157 20.69 -5.87 -8.02
C PRO A 157 19.99 -5.34 -6.76
N ALA A 158 20.63 -4.42 -6.02
CA ALA A 158 20.02 -3.84 -4.81
C ALA A 158 18.88 -2.85 -5.10
N TYR A 159 18.68 -2.44 -6.34
CA TYR A 159 17.57 -1.58 -6.73
C TYR A 159 16.27 -2.36 -6.96
N HIS A 160 16.30 -3.64 -7.29
CA HIS A 160 15.14 -4.51 -7.50
C HIS A 160 14.00 -3.86 -8.31
N ARG A 161 14.30 -3.42 -9.52
CA ARG A 161 13.39 -2.62 -10.36
C ARG A 161 11.96 -3.16 -10.42
N TYR A 162 11.78 -4.47 -10.62
CA TYR A 162 10.45 -5.06 -10.72
C TYR A 162 9.67 -5.00 -9.40
N VAL A 163 10.33 -5.30 -8.28
CA VAL A 163 9.73 -5.22 -6.94
C VAL A 163 9.35 -3.78 -6.62
N THR A 164 10.25 -2.84 -6.91
CA THR A 164 10.01 -1.40 -6.73
C THR A 164 8.79 -0.93 -7.54
N THR A 165 8.71 -1.30 -8.82
CA THR A 165 7.57 -0.96 -9.68
C THR A 165 6.27 -1.54 -9.14
N PHE A 166 6.25 -2.82 -8.73
CA PHE A 166 5.08 -3.46 -8.14
C PHE A 166 4.64 -2.77 -6.85
N LEU A 167 5.56 -2.46 -5.95
CA LEU A 167 5.26 -1.75 -4.71
C LEU A 167 4.64 -0.37 -4.97
N PHE A 168 5.12 0.37 -5.99
CA PHE A 168 4.53 1.65 -6.36
C PHE A 168 3.12 1.51 -6.94
N ILE A 169 2.86 0.50 -7.77
CA ILE A 169 1.52 0.21 -8.28
C ILE A 169 0.56 -0.05 -7.12
N VAL A 170 0.96 -0.88 -6.15
CA VAL A 170 0.15 -1.17 -4.96
C VAL A 170 -0.04 0.10 -4.11
N TYR A 171 1.01 0.87 -3.87
CA TYR A 171 0.96 2.10 -3.08
C TYR A 171 0.00 3.13 -3.69
N PHE A 172 0.17 3.48 -4.96
CA PHE A 172 -0.71 4.43 -5.63
C PHE A 172 -2.12 3.89 -5.84
N GLY A 173 -2.26 2.59 -6.11
CA GLY A 173 -3.56 1.93 -6.21
C GLY A 173 -4.37 2.03 -4.91
N THR A 174 -3.74 1.73 -3.78
CA THR A 174 -4.37 1.86 -2.45
C THR A 174 -4.66 3.32 -2.09
N MET A 175 -3.80 4.24 -2.46
CA MET A 175 -4.01 5.67 -2.26
C MET A 175 -5.24 6.17 -3.03
N ILE A 176 -5.33 5.83 -4.32
CA ILE A 176 -6.47 6.21 -5.17
C ILE A 176 -7.76 5.58 -4.64
N TYR A 177 -7.74 4.28 -4.29
CA TYR A 177 -8.88 3.60 -3.71
C TYR A 177 -9.37 4.28 -2.42
N SER A 178 -8.46 4.60 -1.51
CA SER A 178 -8.79 5.26 -0.24
C SER A 178 -9.35 6.67 -0.46
N ALA A 179 -8.80 7.41 -1.42
CA ALA A 179 -9.28 8.74 -1.78
C ALA A 179 -10.69 8.70 -2.40
N LEU A 180 -10.95 7.76 -3.32
CA LEU A 180 -12.27 7.56 -3.90
C LEU A 180 -13.29 7.11 -2.86
N TYR A 181 -12.90 6.21 -1.95
CA TYR A 181 -13.76 5.78 -0.86
C TYR A 181 -14.08 6.94 0.09
N LEU A 182 -13.11 7.78 0.42
CA LEU A 182 -13.33 9.00 1.20
C LEU A 182 -14.31 9.94 0.51
N LEU A 183 -14.13 10.16 -0.80
CA LEU A 183 -15.00 11.00 -1.60
C LEU A 183 -16.44 10.49 -1.61
N THR A 184 -16.64 9.17 -1.79
CA THR A 184 -17.97 8.55 -1.75
C THR A 184 -18.62 8.70 -0.37
N CYS A 185 -17.86 8.54 0.72
CA CYS A 185 -18.39 8.78 2.07
C CYS A 185 -18.81 10.24 2.27
N LEU A 186 -18.01 11.20 1.80
CA LEU A 186 -18.37 12.63 1.88
C LEU A 186 -19.61 12.96 1.05
N LEU A 187 -19.71 12.36 -0.14
CA LEU A 187 -20.88 12.51 -1.01
C LEU A 187 -22.14 11.98 -0.35
N PHE A 188 -22.10 10.82 0.30
CA PHE A 188 -23.24 10.25 1.01
C PHE A 188 -23.59 11.04 2.29
N ILE A 189 -22.64 11.69 2.94
CA ILE A 189 -22.92 12.60 4.06
C ILE A 189 -23.62 13.85 3.55
N ARG A 190 -23.20 14.38 2.40
CA ARG A 190 -23.79 15.60 1.82
C ARG A 190 -25.15 15.33 1.16
N PHE A 191 -25.32 14.14 0.57
CA PHE A 191 -26.52 13.70 -0.12
C PHE A 191 -26.97 12.32 0.40
N PRO A 192 -27.64 12.25 1.57
CA PRO A 192 -28.03 10.98 2.20
C PRO A 192 -28.90 10.09 1.31
N VAL A 193 -29.70 10.70 0.46
CA VAL A 193 -30.62 9.99 -0.47
C VAL A 193 -29.85 9.08 -1.45
N LEU A 194 -28.60 9.42 -1.77
CA LEU A 194 -27.74 8.59 -2.65
C LEU A 194 -27.09 7.42 -1.92
N SER A 195 -27.17 7.38 -0.58
CA SER A 195 -26.57 6.29 0.19
C SER A 195 -27.31 4.96 -0.03
N PRO A 196 -26.63 3.81 0.01
CA PRO A 196 -27.26 2.50 -0.21
C PRO A 196 -28.49 2.23 0.64
N PRO A 197 -28.55 2.59 1.93
CA PRO A 197 -29.76 2.41 2.74
C PRO A 197 -30.97 3.19 2.21
N CYS A 198 -30.75 4.39 1.68
CA CYS A 198 -31.81 5.24 1.15
C CYS A 198 -32.22 4.84 -0.27
N GLN A 199 -31.34 4.20 -1.04
CA GLN A 199 -31.69 3.69 -2.37
C GLN A 199 -32.79 2.62 -2.27
N ASN A 200 -32.80 1.81 -1.21
CA ASN A 200 -33.86 0.84 -0.98
C ASN A 200 -35.24 1.48 -0.76
N LEU A 201 -35.29 2.71 -0.25
CA LEU A 201 -36.53 3.44 -0.09
C LEU A 201 -37.19 3.83 -1.42
N ILE A 202 -36.43 3.96 -2.51
CA ILE A 202 -36.94 4.24 -3.87
C ILE A 202 -37.97 3.17 -4.30
N ILE A 203 -37.82 1.95 -3.83
CA ILE A 203 -38.72 0.84 -4.14
C ILE A 203 -40.14 1.11 -3.58
N PHE A 204 -40.23 1.79 -2.43
CA PHE A 204 -41.46 1.99 -1.71
C PHE A 204 -42.11 3.35 -2.01
N GLY A 205 -41.34 4.36 -2.42
CA GLY A 205 -41.87 5.70 -2.69
C GLY A 205 -40.79 6.76 -2.91
N HIS A 206 -41.07 8.00 -2.53
CA HIS A 206 -40.13 9.11 -2.60
C HIS A 206 -39.11 9.06 -1.44
N PRO A 207 -37.84 8.73 -1.67
CA PRO A 207 -36.88 8.48 -0.60
C PRO A 207 -36.62 9.66 0.33
N SER A 208 -36.67 10.89 -0.20
CA SER A 208 -36.46 12.11 0.60
C SER A 208 -37.61 12.40 1.59
N GLN A 209 -38.84 12.12 1.20
CA GLN A 209 -40.00 12.29 2.07
C GLN A 209 -40.03 11.22 3.15
N MET A 210 -39.89 9.93 2.74
CA MET A 210 -39.86 8.80 3.67
C MET A 210 -38.71 8.91 4.68
N LEU A 211 -37.56 9.41 4.23
CA LEU A 211 -36.42 9.64 5.13
C LEU A 211 -36.72 10.74 6.15
N ALA A 212 -37.36 11.84 5.71
CA ALA A 212 -37.73 12.95 6.59
C ALA A 212 -38.78 12.51 7.62
N GLU A 213 -39.78 11.76 7.20
CA GLU A 213 -40.81 11.19 8.08
C GLU A 213 -40.20 10.21 9.09
N ALA A 214 -39.34 9.30 8.64
CA ALA A 214 -38.64 8.36 9.52
C ALA A 214 -37.74 9.07 10.54
N GLU A 215 -37.07 10.16 10.14
CA GLU A 215 -36.26 10.99 11.05
C GLU A 215 -37.12 11.73 12.07
N GLU A 216 -38.27 12.25 11.68
CA GLU A 216 -39.21 12.94 12.56
C GLU A 216 -39.83 11.97 13.59
N GLU A 217 -40.28 10.81 13.15
CA GLU A 217 -40.81 9.77 14.05
C GLU A 217 -39.75 9.26 15.02
N LEU A 218 -38.54 9.05 14.56
CA LEU A 218 -37.44 8.63 15.40
C LEU A 218 -37.08 9.68 16.45
N ALA A 219 -37.21 10.97 16.12
CA ALA A 219 -36.94 12.08 17.02
C ALA A 219 -38.02 12.27 18.09
N THR A 220 -39.26 11.93 17.77
CA THR A 220 -40.40 12.18 18.65
C THR A 220 -40.70 11.05 19.63
N LEU A 221 -40.82 9.80 19.20
CA LEU A 221 -41.09 8.66 20.07
C LEU A 221 -40.83 7.33 19.38
N PRO A 222 -39.68 6.74 19.53
CA PRO A 222 -39.48 5.35 19.11
C PRO A 222 -40.31 4.43 20.04
N GLN A 223 -41.18 3.62 19.46
CA GLN A 223 -42.06 2.70 20.23
C GLN A 223 -41.22 1.58 20.87
N LEU A 224 -40.18 1.10 20.21
CA LEU A 224 -39.25 0.13 20.69
C LEU A 224 -37.84 0.48 20.20
N ALA A 225 -36.85 0.50 21.09
CA ALA A 225 -35.48 0.76 20.75
C ALA A 225 -34.58 -0.29 21.43
N THR A 226 -33.72 -0.90 20.65
CA THR A 226 -32.54 -1.67 21.10
C THR A 226 -31.28 -0.94 20.62
N GLU A 227 -30.09 -1.45 20.91
CA GLU A 227 -28.84 -0.80 20.51
C GLU A 227 -28.76 -0.52 18.99
N ASP A 228 -29.31 -1.43 18.18
CA ASP A 228 -29.17 -1.40 16.72
C ASP A 228 -30.50 -1.37 15.96
N MET A 229 -31.65 -1.46 16.64
CA MET A 229 -32.97 -1.54 16.01
C MET A 229 -33.93 -0.57 16.66
N PHE A 230 -34.70 0.12 15.82
CA PHE A 230 -35.73 1.08 16.23
C PHE A 230 -37.00 0.76 15.46
N ILE A 231 -38.12 0.69 16.19
CA ILE A 231 -39.44 0.55 15.63
C ILE A 231 -40.20 1.84 15.98
N THR A 232 -40.57 2.56 14.95
CA THR A 232 -41.43 3.76 15.06
C THR A 232 -42.89 3.40 14.69
N GLU A 233 -43.73 4.36 14.55
CA GLU A 233 -45.14 4.10 14.18
C GLU A 233 -45.24 3.50 12.76
N HIS A 234 -44.47 4.01 11.80
CA HIS A 234 -44.58 3.61 10.40
C HIS A 234 -43.32 2.93 9.84
N TYR A 235 -42.16 3.01 10.55
CA TYR A 235 -40.89 2.52 10.03
C TYR A 235 -40.18 1.53 10.96
N PHE A 236 -39.59 0.51 10.37
CA PHE A 236 -38.55 -0.30 10.98
C PHE A 236 -37.21 0.24 10.53
N ILE A 237 -36.34 0.60 11.49
CA ILE A 237 -35.02 1.17 11.23
C ILE A 237 -33.99 0.27 11.92
N MET A 238 -33.08 -0.26 11.13
CA MET A 238 -31.95 -1.05 11.64
C MET A 238 -30.64 -0.33 11.33
N THR A 239 -29.79 -0.20 12.34
CA THR A 239 -28.45 0.39 12.21
C THR A 239 -27.43 -0.67 12.56
N SER A 240 -26.68 -1.16 11.59
CA SER A 240 -25.63 -2.14 11.83
C SER A 240 -24.27 -1.64 11.33
N PRO A 241 -23.15 -2.23 11.78
CA PRO A 241 -21.84 -1.93 11.22
C PRO A 241 -21.74 -2.21 9.72
N TYR A 242 -22.63 -3.06 9.19
CA TYR A 242 -22.63 -3.48 7.78
C TYR A 242 -23.58 -2.65 6.90
N GLY A 243 -24.48 -1.89 7.50
CA GLY A 243 -25.41 -1.02 6.78
C GLY A 243 -26.60 -0.62 7.64
N ASN A 244 -27.32 0.40 7.19
CA ASN A 244 -28.60 0.79 7.77
C ASN A 244 -29.69 0.31 6.84
N ALA A 245 -30.82 -0.07 7.39
CA ALA A 245 -32.02 -0.38 6.64
C ALA A 245 -33.19 0.41 7.21
N ILE A 246 -34.00 0.98 6.33
CA ILE A 246 -35.25 1.67 6.67
C ILE A 246 -36.35 1.00 5.84
N ILE A 247 -37.35 0.45 6.49
CA ILE A 247 -38.43 -0.28 5.84
C ILE A 247 -39.76 0.21 6.42
N PRO A 248 -40.74 0.60 5.59
CA PRO A 248 -42.09 0.85 6.08
C PRO A 248 -42.69 -0.44 6.67
N ILE A 249 -43.29 -0.36 7.85
CA ILE A 249 -43.82 -1.54 8.56
C ILE A 249 -44.90 -2.26 7.77
N HIS A 250 -45.73 -1.51 7.06
CA HIS A 250 -46.81 -2.07 6.24
C HIS A 250 -46.31 -2.83 5.01
N GLU A 251 -45.06 -2.65 4.63
CA GLU A 251 -44.41 -3.37 3.53
C GLU A 251 -43.68 -4.64 4.00
N ILE A 252 -43.60 -4.90 5.31
CA ILE A 252 -42.96 -6.08 5.86
C ILE A 252 -43.89 -7.28 5.73
N LEU A 253 -43.48 -8.29 4.97
CA LEU A 253 -44.26 -9.51 4.74
C LEU A 253 -43.87 -10.64 5.72
N TRP A 254 -42.60 -10.75 6.01
CA TRP A 254 -42.09 -11.86 6.80
C TRP A 254 -40.83 -11.50 7.56
N ILE A 255 -40.74 -11.97 8.81
CA ILE A 255 -39.55 -11.83 9.64
C ILE A 255 -39.20 -13.23 10.15
N TYR A 256 -37.96 -13.66 9.96
CA TYR A 256 -37.50 -14.93 10.51
C TYR A 256 -36.04 -14.84 10.98
N LYS A 257 -35.74 -15.71 11.94
CA LYS A 257 -34.39 -15.84 12.50
C LYS A 257 -33.64 -16.93 11.74
N TYR A 258 -32.49 -16.57 11.22
CA TYR A 258 -31.55 -17.50 10.63
C TYR A 258 -30.38 -17.73 11.59
N SER A 259 -30.01 -19.00 11.82
CA SER A 259 -28.92 -19.39 12.72
C SER A 259 -27.81 -20.03 11.91
N THR A 260 -26.62 -19.45 11.93
CA THR A 260 -25.44 -20.00 11.27
C THR A 260 -24.50 -20.59 12.33
N LEU A 261 -24.20 -21.86 12.18
CA LEU A 261 -23.23 -22.55 13.03
C LEU A 261 -21.85 -22.46 12.40
N HIS A 262 -20.96 -21.75 13.05
CA HIS A 262 -19.58 -21.63 12.61
C HIS A 262 -18.77 -22.81 13.11
N LYS A 263 -18.18 -23.56 12.17
CA LYS A 263 -17.26 -24.67 12.44
C LYS A 263 -15.87 -24.28 11.95
N PHE A 264 -14.87 -24.55 12.79
CA PHE A 264 -13.48 -24.51 12.40
C PHE A 264 -12.87 -25.89 12.63
N LEU A 265 -12.44 -26.55 11.55
CA LEU A 265 -12.02 -27.95 11.57
C LEU A 265 -13.11 -28.85 12.15
N TRP A 266 -12.92 -29.39 13.37
CA TRP A 266 -13.84 -30.32 14.02
C TRP A 266 -14.60 -29.69 15.19
N TYR A 267 -14.30 -28.43 15.54
CA TYR A 267 -14.90 -27.76 16.69
C TYR A 267 -15.99 -26.77 16.27
N HIS A 268 -17.14 -26.84 16.97
CA HIS A 268 -18.18 -25.80 16.91
C HIS A 268 -17.83 -24.73 17.93
N PHE A 269 -17.56 -23.53 17.50
CA PHE A 269 -17.12 -22.52 18.45
C PHE A 269 -18.03 -21.29 18.52
N ASN A 270 -18.93 -21.09 17.58
CA ASN A 270 -19.87 -19.98 17.66
C ASN A 270 -21.14 -20.23 16.86
N ILE A 271 -22.27 -19.69 17.36
CA ILE A 271 -23.54 -19.60 16.63
C ILE A 271 -23.85 -18.14 16.44
N SER A 272 -23.88 -17.67 15.21
CA SER A 272 -24.39 -16.35 14.88
C SER A 272 -25.87 -16.42 14.52
N TYR A 273 -26.59 -15.40 14.93
CA TYR A 273 -28.00 -15.25 14.62
C TYR A 273 -28.17 -14.03 13.71
N THR A 274 -28.86 -14.20 12.61
CA THR A 274 -29.19 -13.13 11.68
C THR A 274 -30.72 -13.05 11.58
N MET A 275 -31.25 -11.85 11.70
CA MET A 275 -32.66 -11.60 11.46
C MET A 275 -32.85 -11.23 9.98
N HIS A 276 -33.68 -12.00 9.30
CA HIS A 276 -34.04 -11.75 7.93
C HIS A 276 -35.43 -11.10 7.87
N ILE A 277 -35.52 -9.98 7.21
CA ILE A 277 -36.78 -9.25 6.98
C ILE A 277 -37.04 -9.25 5.48
N ILE A 278 -38.17 -9.77 5.09
CA ILE A 278 -38.63 -9.78 3.71
C ILE A 278 -39.71 -8.72 3.58
N GLY A 279 -39.43 -7.72 2.79
CA GLY A 279 -40.40 -6.69 2.42
C GLY A 279 -41.10 -7.04 1.10
N ASN A 280 -42.20 -6.35 0.86
CA ASN A 280 -42.86 -6.35 -0.42
C ASN A 280 -41.84 -5.96 -1.51
N LYS A 281 -41.99 -6.47 -2.74
CA LYS A 281 -41.06 -6.22 -3.86
C LYS A 281 -39.63 -6.82 -3.69
N HIS A 282 -39.49 -7.92 -2.94
CA HIS A 282 -38.25 -8.68 -2.76
C HIS A 282 -37.08 -7.93 -2.12
N LEU A 283 -37.36 -7.00 -1.21
CA LEU A 283 -36.32 -6.42 -0.38
C LEU A 283 -35.93 -7.39 0.72
N TYR A 284 -34.65 -7.74 0.77
CA TYR A 284 -34.05 -8.56 1.83
C TYR A 284 -33.11 -7.70 2.68
N VAL A 285 -33.30 -7.74 4.01
CA VAL A 285 -32.43 -7.08 4.98
C VAL A 285 -31.89 -8.13 5.94
N HIS A 286 -30.59 -8.10 6.11
CA HIS A 286 -29.82 -9.06 6.92
C HIS A 286 -29.20 -8.38 8.12
#